data_1b6fd4d4492cf72c81c851290a5ce6e5
#
_entry.id   1b6fd4d4492cf72c81c851290a5ce6e5
#
_cell.length_a   1.000
_cell.length_b   1.000
_cell.length_c   1.000
_cell.angle_alpha   90.00
_cell.angle_beta   90.00
_cell.angle_gamma   90.00
#
_symmetry.space_group_name_H-M   'P 1'
#
loop_
_entity.id
_entity.type
_entity.pdbx_description
1 polymer ?
#
loop_
_entity_poly.entity_id
_entity_poly.type
_entity_poly.pdbx_seq_one_letter_code
_entity_poly.pdbx_strand_id
1 'polypeptide(L)'
;MRNISLVILFFLSYSCTSMSQERRDSVINTSDSISCQKDSIITSRLTLLFAGDLMQHQAQINAARTSTGYDYSDCFKFVKEEINRADIAIANLEVTLGGKPYRGYPAFSAPDEYLFAIRDAGFDVLITANNHCLDKGKKGLERTLLMLDSLQIPHAGTYVNTESREQQYPLLLEKNGFRIALLNYTYGTNGIKVTSPNVVNYIDKAVMAQDIEAARAQ
;
A
#
# COMPACT_ATOMS: atom_id res chain seq x y z
N MET A 1 -16.96 11.39 -14.23
CA MET A 1 -16.89 9.92 -13.98
C MET A 1 -15.98 9.73 -12.78
N ARG A 2 -16.48 9.07 -11.73
CA ARG A 2 -15.71 8.91 -10.48
C ARG A 2 -14.57 7.93 -10.71
N ASN A 3 -13.35 8.37 -10.44
CA ASN A 3 -12.17 7.51 -10.44
C ASN A 3 -12.31 6.51 -9.28
N ILE A 4 -12.43 5.23 -9.58
CA ILE A 4 -12.50 4.18 -8.57
C ILE A 4 -11.19 3.40 -8.66
N SER A 5 -10.27 3.70 -7.75
CA SER A 5 -9.17 2.77 -7.43
C SER A 5 -9.72 1.78 -6.40
N LEU A 6 -9.77 0.51 -6.78
CA LEU A 6 -10.25 -0.54 -5.88
C LEU A 6 -9.08 -1.07 -5.07
N VAL A 7 -9.09 -0.80 -3.77
CA VAL A 7 -8.21 -1.40 -2.79
C VAL A 7 -9.00 -2.50 -2.08
N ILE A 8 -8.60 -3.76 -2.24
CA ILE A 8 -9.23 -4.89 -1.56
C ILE A 8 -8.31 -5.32 -0.43
N LEU A 9 -8.83 -5.24 0.79
CA LEU A 9 -8.14 -5.66 2.00
C LEU A 9 -8.71 -7.01 2.46
N PHE A 10 -7.85 -8.02 2.60
CA PHE A 10 -8.23 -9.29 3.22
C PHE A 10 -7.56 -9.43 4.57
N PHE A 11 -8.38 -9.67 5.61
CA PHE A 11 -7.90 -10.06 6.92
C PHE A 11 -7.94 -11.59 7.03
N LEU A 12 -6.79 -12.22 7.20
CA LEU A 12 -6.70 -13.62 7.59
C LEU A 12 -6.72 -13.70 9.12
N SER A 13 -7.92 -13.90 9.70
CA SER A 13 -8.01 -14.22 11.12
C SER A 13 -7.78 -15.72 11.31
N TYR A 14 -6.72 -16.07 12.03
CA TYR A 14 -6.54 -17.42 12.55
C TYR A 14 -7.48 -17.62 13.74
N SER A 15 -8.61 -18.31 13.50
CA SER A 15 -9.46 -18.81 14.60
C SER A 15 -8.83 -20.09 15.14
N CYS A 16 -8.19 -20.01 16.28
CA CYS A 16 -7.82 -21.18 17.05
C CYS A 16 -9.08 -21.74 17.71
N THR A 17 -9.71 -22.75 17.11
CA THR A 17 -10.79 -23.50 17.73
C THR A 17 -10.20 -24.44 18.78
N SER A 18 -10.33 -24.08 20.05
CA SER A 18 -10.09 -25.00 21.16
C SER A 18 -11.27 -26.00 21.23
N MET A 19 -11.01 -27.26 20.92
CA MET A 19 -11.93 -28.34 21.20
C MET A 19 -11.98 -28.55 22.71
N SER A 20 -13.11 -28.23 23.33
CA SER A 20 -13.43 -28.61 24.69
C SER A 20 -13.83 -30.10 24.73
N GLN A 21 -13.00 -30.92 25.34
CA GLN A 21 -13.31 -32.30 25.62
C GLN A 21 -13.93 -32.40 27.02
N GLU A 22 -15.23 -32.72 27.08
CA GLU A 22 -15.94 -33.05 28.31
C GLU A 22 -15.34 -34.31 28.95
N ARG A 23 -14.89 -34.19 30.18
CA ARG A 23 -14.64 -35.34 31.07
C ARG A 23 -15.57 -35.30 32.25
N ARG A 24 -16.27 -36.39 32.42
CA ARG A 24 -17.21 -36.65 33.51
C ARG A 24 -16.50 -36.75 34.84
N ASP A 25 -17.24 -36.37 35.87
CA ASP A 25 -16.90 -36.25 37.26
C ASP A 25 -16.31 -37.49 37.91
N SER A 26 -15.28 -37.28 38.74
CA SER A 26 -15.06 -38.01 39.97
C SER A 26 -14.71 -36.99 41.08
N VAL A 27 -15.57 -36.94 42.05
CA VAL A 27 -15.45 -36.11 43.26
C VAL A 27 -14.28 -36.58 44.12
N ILE A 28 -13.28 -35.71 44.32
CA ILE A 28 -12.32 -35.81 45.43
C ILE A 28 -12.23 -34.43 46.08
N ASN A 29 -12.73 -34.37 47.31
CA ASN A 29 -12.53 -33.22 48.20
C ASN A 29 -11.07 -33.12 48.63
N THR A 30 -10.38 -32.12 48.22
CA THR A 30 -9.21 -31.56 48.90
C THR A 30 -9.22 -30.04 48.71
N SER A 31 -9.23 -29.36 49.83
CA SER A 31 -9.18 -27.91 49.95
C SER A 31 -7.78 -27.40 49.54
N ASP A 32 -7.58 -27.24 48.28
CA ASP A 32 -6.45 -26.47 47.77
C ASP A 32 -7.00 -25.23 47.05
N SER A 33 -6.55 -24.09 47.54
CA SER A 33 -6.84 -22.78 47.00
C SER A 33 -6.37 -22.72 45.53
N ILE A 34 -7.30 -23.01 44.59
CA ILE A 34 -7.06 -22.80 43.18
C ILE A 34 -6.98 -21.30 42.96
N SER A 35 -5.77 -20.78 42.82
CA SER A 35 -5.56 -19.45 42.24
C SER A 35 -6.05 -19.48 40.82
N CYS A 36 -7.22 -18.92 40.56
CA CYS A 36 -7.73 -18.69 39.20
C CYS A 36 -6.75 -17.69 38.54
N GLN A 37 -5.74 -18.23 37.82
CA GLN A 37 -4.99 -17.42 36.89
C GLN A 37 -6.00 -16.92 35.85
N LYS A 38 -6.31 -15.65 35.92
CA LYS A 38 -7.02 -14.95 34.88
C LYS A 38 -6.13 -15.00 33.64
N ASP A 39 -6.43 -15.91 32.72
CA ASP A 39 -5.84 -15.89 31.40
C ASP A 39 -6.14 -14.51 30.80
N SER A 40 -5.13 -13.66 30.78
CA SER A 40 -5.23 -12.36 30.14
C SER A 40 -5.37 -12.63 28.63
N ILE A 41 -6.55 -12.35 28.08
CA ILE A 41 -6.75 -12.37 26.62
C ILE A 41 -5.80 -11.29 26.05
N ILE A 42 -4.72 -11.74 25.42
CA ILE A 42 -3.81 -10.85 24.69
C ILE A 42 -4.55 -10.48 23.40
N THR A 43 -5.05 -9.25 23.35
CA THR A 43 -5.65 -8.70 22.12
C THR A 43 -4.56 -7.97 21.34
N SER A 44 -4.32 -8.41 20.10
CA SER A 44 -3.51 -7.66 19.14
C SER A 44 -4.37 -6.62 18.43
N ARG A 45 -3.81 -5.44 18.19
CA ARG A 45 -4.46 -4.36 17.46
C ARG A 45 -3.57 -3.88 16.32
N LEU A 46 -4.19 -3.59 15.19
CA LEU A 46 -3.54 -2.98 14.03
C LEU A 46 -4.38 -1.80 13.56
N THR A 47 -3.73 -0.67 13.33
CA THR A 47 -4.35 0.53 12.77
C THR A 47 -3.79 0.76 11.36
N LEU A 48 -4.68 0.76 10.37
CA LEU A 48 -4.35 1.07 8.98
C LEU A 48 -4.93 2.42 8.60
N LEU A 49 -4.10 3.27 7.99
CA LEU A 49 -4.53 4.52 7.41
C LEU A 49 -4.47 4.41 5.89
N PHE A 50 -5.57 4.77 5.23
CA PHE A 50 -5.61 4.90 3.78
C PHE A 50 -5.84 6.36 3.42
N ALA A 51 -4.86 6.97 2.76
CA ALA A 51 -5.03 8.26 2.12
C ALA A 51 -5.47 8.05 0.65
N GLY A 52 -6.03 9.10 0.06
CA GLY A 52 -6.37 9.12 -1.36
C GLY A 52 -5.16 9.38 -2.25
N ASP A 53 -5.40 10.16 -3.31
CA ASP A 53 -4.46 10.38 -4.39
C ASP A 53 -3.39 11.42 -4.01
N LEU A 54 -2.14 10.99 -4.04
CA LEU A 54 -0.98 11.87 -3.95
C LEU A 54 -0.68 12.39 -5.35
N MET A 55 -1.29 13.52 -5.67
CA MET A 55 -1.19 14.18 -6.98
C MET A 55 -0.45 15.51 -6.88
N GLN A 56 0.07 15.98 -8.01
CA GLN A 56 0.71 17.27 -8.15
C GLN A 56 0.25 18.02 -9.39
N HIS A 57 -0.53 19.07 -9.20
CA HIS A 57 -0.84 20.01 -10.28
C HIS A 57 0.26 21.07 -10.45
N GLN A 58 0.26 21.75 -11.59
CA GLN A 58 1.31 22.74 -11.93
C GLN A 58 1.48 23.84 -10.87
N ALA A 59 0.38 24.26 -10.25
CA ALA A 59 0.43 25.27 -9.19
C ALA A 59 1.23 24.80 -7.96
N GLN A 60 1.10 23.51 -7.59
CA GLN A 60 1.84 22.91 -6.48
C GLN A 60 3.33 22.77 -6.82
N ILE A 61 3.67 22.36 -8.06
CA ILE A 61 5.05 22.30 -8.54
C ILE A 61 5.69 23.70 -8.51
N ASN A 62 4.93 24.72 -8.95
CA ASN A 62 5.42 26.10 -8.95
C ASN A 62 5.62 26.63 -7.52
N ALA A 63 4.70 26.34 -6.61
CA ALA A 63 4.77 26.73 -5.20
C ALA A 63 5.96 26.12 -4.45
N ALA A 64 6.30 24.87 -4.79
CA ALA A 64 7.46 24.17 -4.20
C ALA A 64 8.80 24.59 -4.76
N ARG A 65 8.84 25.43 -5.84
CA ARG A 65 10.11 25.79 -6.49
C ARG A 65 10.96 26.71 -5.61
N THR A 66 12.23 26.35 -5.49
CA THR A 66 13.26 27.17 -4.82
C THR A 66 14.32 27.62 -5.83
N SER A 67 15.34 28.34 -5.37
CA SER A 67 16.50 28.72 -6.20
C SER A 67 17.35 27.55 -6.64
N THR A 68 17.32 26.42 -5.91
CA THR A 68 18.20 25.25 -6.14
C THR A 68 17.45 23.96 -6.49
N GLY A 69 16.12 23.93 -6.40
CA GLY A 69 15.32 22.73 -6.66
C GLY A 69 13.87 22.90 -6.25
N TYR A 70 13.36 21.98 -5.44
CA TYR A 70 12.00 21.98 -4.94
C TYR A 70 11.97 21.63 -3.45
N ASP A 71 11.08 22.27 -2.71
CA ASP A 71 10.85 22.02 -1.30
C ASP A 71 9.36 21.71 -1.06
N TYR A 72 9.09 20.52 -0.58
CA TYR A 72 7.76 20.02 -0.23
C TYR A 72 7.59 19.76 1.27
N SER A 73 8.51 20.25 2.10
CA SER A 73 8.52 20.00 3.56
C SER A 73 7.21 20.44 4.24
N ASP A 74 6.59 21.52 3.74
CA ASP A 74 5.33 22.05 4.26
C ASP A 74 4.08 21.30 3.76
N CYS A 75 4.22 20.43 2.73
CA CYS A 75 3.08 19.84 2.04
C CYS A 75 2.21 18.97 2.96
N PHE A 76 2.84 18.26 3.89
CA PHE A 76 2.18 17.31 4.78
C PHE A 76 2.17 17.75 6.27
N LYS A 77 2.67 18.93 6.60
CA LYS A 77 2.91 19.35 8.00
C LYS A 77 1.68 19.26 8.91
N PHE A 78 0.49 19.50 8.38
CA PHE A 78 -0.75 19.48 9.17
C PHE A 78 -1.38 18.10 9.32
N VAL A 79 -0.94 17.11 8.53
CA VAL A 79 -1.46 15.73 8.53
C VAL A 79 -0.42 14.70 8.93
N LYS A 80 0.84 15.12 9.04
CA LYS A 80 1.98 14.23 9.36
C LYS A 80 1.77 13.49 10.68
N GLU A 81 1.27 14.17 11.70
CA GLU A 81 1.02 13.54 13.00
C GLU A 81 -0.03 12.44 12.90
N GLU A 82 -1.11 12.68 12.13
CA GLU A 82 -2.18 11.72 11.91
C GLU A 82 -1.70 10.51 11.11
N ILE A 83 -0.89 10.73 10.07
CA ILE A 83 -0.27 9.66 9.28
C ILE A 83 0.59 8.77 10.19
N ASN A 84 1.42 9.36 11.04
CA ASN A 84 2.35 8.62 11.92
C ASN A 84 1.67 7.94 13.13
N ARG A 85 0.37 8.16 13.37
CA ARG A 85 -0.39 7.42 14.40
C ARG A 85 -0.81 6.02 13.93
N ALA A 86 -0.85 5.79 12.64
CA ALA A 86 -1.17 4.48 12.10
C ALA A 86 0.01 3.52 12.22
N ASP A 87 -0.27 2.24 12.37
CA ASP A 87 0.74 1.19 12.30
C ASP A 87 1.27 1.01 10.88
N ILE A 88 0.39 1.20 9.87
CA ILE A 88 0.74 1.21 8.44
C ILE A 88 -0.10 2.31 7.75
N ALA A 89 0.57 3.23 7.07
CA ALA A 89 -0.05 4.28 6.26
C ALA A 89 0.16 4.02 4.77
N ILE A 90 -0.93 3.98 4.01
CA ILE A 90 -0.96 3.62 2.59
C ILE A 90 -1.57 4.76 1.79
N ALA A 91 -0.97 5.11 0.64
CA ALA A 91 -1.53 6.13 -0.26
C ALA A 91 -1.40 5.75 -1.74
N ASN A 92 -2.24 6.35 -2.58
CA ASN A 92 -2.15 6.19 -4.03
C ASN A 92 -1.19 7.22 -4.63
N LEU A 93 -0.06 6.75 -5.17
CA LEU A 93 0.89 7.61 -5.88
C LEU A 93 0.37 7.86 -7.30
N GLU A 94 -0.44 8.90 -7.47
CA GLU A 94 -1.11 9.21 -8.74
C GLU A 94 -0.34 10.23 -9.60
N VAL A 95 0.96 10.14 -9.57
CA VAL A 95 1.90 10.86 -10.43
C VAL A 95 3.03 9.93 -10.87
N THR A 96 3.62 10.19 -12.04
CA THR A 96 4.89 9.55 -12.37
C THR A 96 6.08 10.38 -11.83
N LEU A 97 7.16 9.70 -11.51
CA LEU A 97 8.47 10.31 -11.25
C LEU A 97 9.34 10.22 -12.52
N GLY A 98 8.76 10.67 -13.63
CA GLY A 98 9.33 10.50 -14.97
C GLY A 98 10.51 11.42 -15.30
N GLY A 99 10.94 12.26 -14.36
CA GLY A 99 11.98 13.26 -14.56
C GLY A 99 11.49 14.51 -15.31
N LYS A 100 12.44 15.40 -15.62
CA LYS A 100 12.14 16.65 -16.35
C LYS A 100 11.64 16.39 -17.78
N PRO A 101 10.77 17.26 -18.34
CA PRO A 101 10.15 18.41 -17.69
C PRO A 101 9.06 17.96 -16.72
N TYR A 102 9.06 18.55 -15.51
CA TYR A 102 8.00 18.34 -14.53
C TYR A 102 6.70 19.02 -14.98
N ARG A 103 5.58 18.34 -14.76
CA ARG A 103 4.25 18.77 -15.24
C ARG A 103 3.14 18.36 -14.31
N GLY A 104 2.11 19.22 -14.24
CA GLY A 104 0.78 18.87 -13.77
C GLY A 104 -0.08 18.25 -14.88
N TYR A 105 -1.41 18.41 -14.74
CA TYR A 105 -2.38 17.92 -15.72
C TYR A 105 -2.04 18.37 -17.16
N PRO A 106 -2.27 17.53 -18.19
CA PRO A 106 -2.89 16.19 -18.14
C PRO A 106 -1.89 15.03 -18.01
N ALA A 107 -0.58 15.27 -18.05
CA ALA A 107 0.45 14.24 -18.04
C ALA A 107 1.46 14.51 -16.92
N PHE A 108 1.16 13.99 -15.75
CA PHE A 108 1.87 14.28 -14.51
C PHE A 108 3.31 13.75 -14.50
N SER A 109 4.23 14.59 -14.08
CA SER A 109 5.61 14.22 -13.75
C SER A 109 6.08 15.08 -12.58
N ALA A 110 6.19 14.48 -11.41
CA ALA A 110 6.60 15.16 -10.20
C ALA A 110 8.13 15.23 -10.05
N PRO A 111 8.68 16.27 -9.39
CA PRO A 111 10.04 16.26 -8.87
C PRO A 111 10.23 15.12 -7.84
N ASP A 112 11.45 14.59 -7.75
CA ASP A 112 11.79 13.51 -6.82
C ASP A 112 11.62 13.95 -5.36
N GLU A 113 11.82 15.23 -5.07
CA GLU A 113 11.64 15.85 -3.78
C GLU A 113 10.20 15.68 -3.25
N TYR A 114 9.22 15.49 -4.14
CA TYR A 114 7.86 15.17 -3.73
C TYR A 114 7.76 13.77 -3.10
N LEU A 115 8.44 12.78 -3.70
CA LEU A 115 8.51 11.43 -3.12
C LEU A 115 9.24 11.44 -1.77
N PHE A 116 10.30 12.24 -1.64
CA PHE A 116 11.00 12.38 -0.36
C PHE A 116 10.08 12.95 0.73
N ALA A 117 9.28 13.96 0.39
CA ALA A 117 8.30 14.53 1.31
C ALA A 117 7.17 13.55 1.69
N ILE A 118 6.72 12.71 0.75
CA ILE A 118 5.75 11.65 1.01
C ILE A 118 6.31 10.65 2.03
N ARG A 119 7.52 10.17 1.81
CA ARG A 119 8.21 9.27 2.75
C ARG A 119 8.38 9.91 4.12
N ASP A 120 8.85 11.15 4.14
CA ASP A 120 9.12 11.88 5.39
C ASP A 120 7.81 12.25 6.13
N ALA A 121 6.68 12.27 5.44
CA ALA A 121 5.35 12.41 6.07
C ALA A 121 4.95 11.15 6.85
N GLY A 122 5.54 9.99 6.55
CA GLY A 122 5.29 8.74 7.27
C GLY A 122 4.44 7.73 6.50
N PHE A 123 4.27 7.89 5.18
CA PHE A 123 3.64 6.85 4.37
C PHE A 123 4.57 5.65 4.23
N ASP A 124 4.07 4.47 4.60
CA ASP A 124 4.82 3.21 4.59
C ASP A 124 4.71 2.48 3.25
N VAL A 125 3.58 2.60 2.57
CA VAL A 125 3.28 1.86 1.34
C VAL A 125 2.63 2.76 0.31
N LEU A 126 3.05 2.64 -0.95
CA LEU A 126 2.46 3.37 -2.07
C LEU A 126 1.84 2.41 -3.09
N ILE A 127 0.56 2.60 -3.41
CA ILE A 127 -0.08 1.87 -4.52
C ILE A 127 0.09 2.65 -5.82
N THR A 128 0.35 1.96 -6.91
CA THR A 128 0.80 2.54 -8.17
C THR A 128 -0.09 2.24 -9.37
N ALA A 129 -1.02 1.27 -9.29
CA ALA A 129 -1.99 1.05 -10.36
C ALA A 129 -3.11 2.09 -10.29
N ASN A 130 -2.98 3.11 -11.13
CA ASN A 130 -3.95 4.18 -11.32
C ASN A 130 -3.93 4.63 -12.78
N ASN A 131 -4.84 5.52 -13.16
CA ASN A 131 -4.95 5.98 -14.54
C ASN A 131 -3.80 6.90 -15.00
N HIS A 132 -3.00 7.43 -14.08
CA HIS A 132 -1.84 8.29 -14.36
C HIS A 132 -0.49 7.57 -14.29
N CYS A 133 -0.44 6.28 -14.01
CA CYS A 133 0.81 5.53 -13.86
C CYS A 133 1.67 5.47 -15.14
N LEU A 134 1.08 5.76 -16.30
CA LEU A 134 1.76 5.79 -17.60
C LEU A 134 1.89 7.19 -18.23
N ASP A 135 1.66 8.27 -17.50
CA ASP A 135 1.69 9.64 -18.04
C ASP A 135 3.02 10.01 -18.71
N LYS A 136 4.11 9.39 -18.31
CA LYS A 136 5.44 9.51 -18.96
C LYS A 136 5.85 8.23 -19.69
N GLY A 137 4.84 7.41 -20.05
CA GLY A 137 5.04 6.15 -20.78
C GLY A 137 5.90 5.14 -20.03
N LYS A 138 6.43 4.15 -20.77
CA LYS A 138 7.29 3.09 -20.23
C LYS A 138 8.42 3.61 -19.34
N LYS A 139 9.19 4.58 -19.84
CA LYS A 139 10.34 5.14 -19.10
C LYS A 139 9.93 5.83 -17.81
N GLY A 140 8.76 6.49 -17.81
CA GLY A 140 8.22 7.12 -16.61
C GLY A 140 7.81 6.10 -15.56
N LEU A 141 7.10 5.03 -15.96
CA LEU A 141 6.73 3.94 -15.06
C LEU A 141 7.98 3.28 -14.47
N GLU A 142 8.93 2.86 -15.30
CA GLU A 142 10.16 2.19 -14.84
C GLU A 142 10.98 3.07 -13.90
N ARG A 143 11.10 4.39 -14.20
CA ARG A 143 11.79 5.31 -13.32
C ARG A 143 11.05 5.51 -11.99
N THR A 144 9.72 5.55 -12.01
CA THR A 144 8.92 5.64 -10.78
C THR A 144 9.19 4.45 -9.88
N LEU A 145 9.17 3.22 -10.42
CA LEU A 145 9.48 2.02 -9.67
C LEU A 145 10.92 2.03 -9.12
N LEU A 146 11.89 2.40 -9.96
CA LEU A 146 13.29 2.54 -9.53
C LEU A 146 13.44 3.52 -8.35
N MET A 147 12.70 4.64 -8.35
CA MET A 147 12.74 5.59 -7.25
C MET A 147 12.13 5.02 -5.97
N LEU A 148 11.02 4.30 -6.07
CA LEU A 148 10.40 3.60 -4.93
C LEU A 148 11.35 2.55 -4.34
N ASP A 149 11.95 1.72 -5.19
CA ASP A 149 12.92 0.69 -4.80
C ASP A 149 14.15 1.31 -4.13
N SER A 150 14.69 2.41 -4.69
CA SER A 150 15.87 3.09 -4.14
C SER A 150 15.65 3.64 -2.73
N LEU A 151 14.41 3.99 -2.40
CA LEU A 151 14.00 4.45 -1.08
C LEU A 151 13.44 3.32 -0.20
N GLN A 152 13.44 2.09 -0.72
CA GLN A 152 12.89 0.91 -0.04
C GLN A 152 11.41 1.11 0.39
N ILE A 153 10.62 1.81 -0.44
CA ILE A 153 9.19 2.00 -0.21
C ILE A 153 8.43 0.82 -0.83
N PRO A 154 7.79 -0.02 -0.01
CA PRO A 154 6.93 -1.09 -0.49
C PRO A 154 5.83 -0.53 -1.42
N HIS A 155 5.61 -1.18 -2.55
CA HIS A 155 4.63 -0.72 -3.52
C HIS A 155 3.97 -1.87 -4.27
N ALA A 156 2.77 -1.62 -4.78
CA ALA A 156 2.01 -2.62 -5.54
C ALA A 156 1.17 -1.95 -6.63
N GLY A 157 0.95 -2.70 -7.73
CA GLY A 157 0.04 -2.31 -8.80
C GLY A 157 0.68 -2.20 -10.17
N THR A 158 1.94 -1.76 -10.27
CA THR A 158 2.71 -1.69 -11.51
C THR A 158 4.07 -2.36 -11.36
N TYR A 159 4.62 -2.93 -12.44
CA TYR A 159 5.84 -3.73 -12.40
C TYR A 159 6.65 -3.57 -13.68
N VAL A 160 7.97 -3.73 -13.58
CA VAL A 160 8.87 -3.65 -14.74
C VAL A 160 8.68 -4.81 -15.71
N ASN A 161 8.22 -5.98 -15.24
CA ASN A 161 7.90 -7.16 -16.04
C ASN A 161 7.01 -8.15 -15.27
N THR A 162 6.58 -9.21 -15.93
CA THR A 162 5.75 -10.26 -15.34
C THR A 162 6.44 -10.99 -14.20
N GLU A 163 7.73 -11.25 -14.32
CA GLU A 163 8.53 -11.92 -13.30
C GLU A 163 8.56 -11.11 -12.00
N SER A 164 8.79 -9.81 -12.11
CA SER A 164 8.74 -8.90 -10.95
C SER A 164 7.35 -8.91 -10.29
N ARG A 165 6.27 -8.95 -11.10
CA ARG A 165 4.92 -9.08 -10.54
C ARG A 165 4.73 -10.37 -9.78
N GLU A 166 5.12 -11.50 -10.36
CA GLU A 166 4.98 -12.82 -9.74
C GLU A 166 5.74 -12.93 -8.42
N GLN A 167 6.90 -12.28 -8.31
CA GLN A 167 7.72 -12.29 -7.10
C GLN A 167 7.22 -11.34 -6.00
N GLN A 168 6.59 -10.24 -6.38
CA GLN A 168 6.26 -9.14 -5.45
C GLN A 168 4.75 -9.01 -5.17
N TYR A 169 3.89 -9.77 -5.86
CA TYR A 169 2.45 -9.63 -5.77
C TYR A 169 1.76 -10.96 -5.46
N PRO A 170 0.83 -10.99 -4.50
CA PRO A 170 0.31 -9.88 -3.71
C PRO A 170 1.37 -9.27 -2.76
N LEU A 171 1.30 -7.97 -2.51
CA LEU A 171 2.20 -7.35 -1.54
C LEU A 171 1.80 -7.77 -0.12
N LEU A 172 2.68 -8.50 0.54
CA LEU A 172 2.46 -8.98 1.91
C LEU A 172 3.10 -8.02 2.91
N LEU A 173 2.33 -7.66 3.92
CA LEU A 173 2.74 -6.81 5.03
C LEU A 173 2.54 -7.57 6.33
N GLU A 174 3.52 -7.47 7.24
CA GLU A 174 3.42 -8.07 8.58
C GLU A 174 3.62 -6.99 9.63
N LYS A 175 2.64 -6.87 10.54
CA LYS A 175 2.69 -5.88 11.62
C LYS A 175 1.84 -6.34 12.80
N ASN A 176 2.35 -6.21 14.01
CA ASN A 176 1.64 -6.50 15.25
C ASN A 176 1.01 -7.93 15.28
N GLY A 177 1.62 -8.91 14.61
CA GLY A 177 1.10 -10.27 14.49
C GLY A 177 0.01 -10.47 13.42
N PHE A 178 -0.31 -9.43 12.66
CA PHE A 178 -1.21 -9.53 11.49
C PHE A 178 -0.40 -9.72 10.21
N ARG A 179 -0.94 -10.55 9.32
CA ARG A 179 -0.48 -10.69 7.93
C ARG A 179 -1.55 -10.09 7.02
N ILE A 180 -1.14 -9.19 6.14
CA ILE A 180 -2.03 -8.44 5.27
C ILE A 180 -1.55 -8.59 3.84
N ALA A 181 -2.43 -9.00 2.93
CA ALA A 181 -2.18 -8.95 1.50
C ALA A 181 -2.79 -7.67 0.92
N LEU A 182 -1.97 -6.80 0.37
CA LEU A 182 -2.41 -5.59 -0.31
C LEU A 182 -2.49 -5.86 -1.81
N LEU A 183 -3.69 -5.64 -2.37
CA LEU A 183 -4.01 -5.81 -3.78
C LEU A 183 -4.42 -4.45 -4.36
N ASN A 184 -3.85 -4.07 -5.51
CA ASN A 184 -4.14 -2.80 -6.16
C ASN A 184 -4.35 -2.99 -7.66
N TYR A 185 -5.43 -2.39 -8.20
CA TYR A 185 -5.82 -2.45 -9.60
C TYR A 185 -6.34 -1.10 -10.09
N THR A 186 -6.23 -0.87 -11.40
CA THR A 186 -6.83 0.29 -12.06
C THR A 186 -7.81 -0.11 -13.15
N TYR A 187 -8.78 0.76 -13.42
CA TYR A 187 -9.71 0.59 -14.55
C TYR A 187 -9.07 0.89 -15.90
N GLY A 188 -7.96 1.61 -15.93
CA GLY A 188 -7.34 2.05 -17.17
C GLY A 188 -6.14 2.96 -16.94
N THR A 189 -5.51 3.37 -18.02
CA THR A 189 -4.29 4.20 -18.08
C THR A 189 -4.47 5.38 -19.03
N ASN A 190 -5.64 6.05 -18.98
CA ASN A 190 -5.99 7.20 -19.81
C ASN A 190 -5.75 6.98 -21.33
N GLY A 191 -5.98 5.74 -21.78
CA GLY A 191 -5.79 5.34 -23.19
C GLY A 191 -4.34 5.08 -23.59
N ILE A 192 -3.38 5.22 -22.71
CA ILE A 192 -1.97 4.91 -22.99
C ILE A 192 -1.78 3.39 -22.83
N LYS A 193 -1.33 2.73 -23.90
CA LYS A 193 -1.08 1.29 -23.86
C LYS A 193 0.16 0.96 -23.02
N VAL A 194 0.03 -0.06 -22.17
CA VAL A 194 1.19 -0.67 -21.49
C VAL A 194 2.09 -1.30 -22.56
N THR A 195 3.38 -0.99 -22.49
CA THR A 195 4.39 -1.52 -23.42
C THR A 195 5.16 -2.63 -22.73
N SER A 196 5.19 -3.82 -23.35
CA SER A 196 6.00 -4.95 -22.87
C SER A 196 7.45 -4.50 -22.63
N PRO A 197 8.11 -5.02 -21.55
CA PRO A 197 7.65 -6.06 -20.63
C PRO A 197 6.83 -5.54 -19.43
N ASN A 198 6.56 -4.22 -19.33
CA ASN A 198 5.89 -3.64 -18.16
C ASN A 198 4.49 -4.25 -17.93
N VAL A 199 4.09 -4.31 -16.68
CA VAL A 199 2.78 -4.80 -16.23
C VAL A 199 2.09 -3.73 -15.40
N VAL A 200 0.80 -3.54 -15.66
CA VAL A 200 -0.13 -2.77 -14.84
C VAL A 200 -1.28 -3.68 -14.45
N ASN A 201 -1.61 -3.74 -13.17
CA ASN A 201 -2.76 -4.51 -12.72
C ASN A 201 -4.06 -3.80 -13.11
N TYR A 202 -4.74 -4.34 -14.10
CA TYR A 202 -6.08 -3.89 -14.49
C TYR A 202 -7.17 -4.63 -13.71
N ILE A 203 -8.32 -3.98 -13.54
CA ILE A 203 -9.52 -4.62 -13.01
C ILE A 203 -9.98 -5.68 -13.99
N ASP A 204 -9.67 -6.93 -13.69
CA ASP A 204 -10.13 -8.14 -14.37
C ASP A 204 -10.57 -9.15 -13.32
N LYS A 205 -11.83 -9.57 -13.37
CA LYS A 205 -12.43 -10.44 -12.34
C LYS A 205 -11.72 -11.78 -12.20
N ALA A 206 -11.24 -12.35 -13.31
CA ALA A 206 -10.57 -13.65 -13.29
C ALA A 206 -9.17 -13.53 -12.65
N VAL A 207 -8.41 -12.52 -13.07
CA VAL A 207 -7.09 -12.22 -12.50
C VAL A 207 -7.20 -11.86 -11.03
N MET A 208 -8.15 -11.00 -10.65
CA MET A 208 -8.38 -10.62 -9.26
C MET A 208 -8.72 -11.83 -8.39
N ALA A 209 -9.54 -12.78 -8.88
CA ALA A 209 -9.87 -14.00 -8.15
C ALA A 209 -8.63 -14.87 -7.93
N GLN A 210 -7.76 -15.02 -8.95
CA GLN A 210 -6.50 -15.74 -8.83
C GLN A 210 -5.56 -15.08 -7.82
N ASP A 211 -5.41 -13.76 -7.86
CA ASP A 211 -4.57 -13.01 -6.93
C ASP A 211 -5.07 -13.14 -5.48
N ILE A 212 -6.40 -13.15 -5.27
CA ILE A 212 -7.02 -13.36 -3.95
C ILE A 212 -6.71 -14.78 -3.44
N GLU A 213 -6.84 -15.81 -4.28
CA GLU A 213 -6.52 -17.17 -3.87
C GLU A 213 -5.03 -17.34 -3.58
N ALA A 214 -4.15 -16.70 -4.38
CA ALA A 214 -2.72 -16.67 -4.11
C ALA A 214 -2.41 -15.99 -2.76
N ALA A 215 -3.10 -14.90 -2.44
CA ALA A 215 -2.97 -14.21 -1.15
C ALA A 215 -3.39 -15.09 0.04
N ARG A 216 -4.48 -15.88 -0.12
CA ARG A 216 -4.98 -16.80 0.91
C ARG A 216 -4.07 -17.99 1.17
N ALA A 217 -3.27 -18.37 0.17
CA ALA A 217 -2.36 -19.51 0.27
C ALA A 217 -1.06 -19.18 1.04
N GLN A 218 -0.81 -17.91 1.32
CA GLN A 218 0.36 -17.40 2.04
C GLN A 218 0.04 -17.05 3.49
#